data_1159607670ff12d5f51b80ade0249e6a
#
_entry.id   1159607670ff12d5f51b80ade0249e6a
#
_cell.length_a   1.000
_cell.length_b   1.000
_cell.length_c   1.000
_cell.angle_alpha   90.00
_cell.angle_beta   90.00
_cell.angle_gamma   90.00
#
_symmetry.space_group_name_H-M   'P 1'
#
loop_
_entity.id
_entity.type
_entity.pdbx_description
1 polymer ?
#
loop_
_entity_poly.entity_id
_entity_poly.type
_entity_poly.pdbx_seq_one_letter_code
_entity_poly.pdbx_strand_id
1 'polypeptide(L)'
;AALPIYVGGVYNAVRVSGNACGSLFFHGRGAGDLPTAGAVLADLMAVARDEHPHNTGYACDDLPRASIVPPAEWRSRYYVRVMVEDEPGVLRDLAGCMADQGVSMAQVIQRTDEGKGVPLVFMTHETTEEAMSTALQRTLDTGMLRQPAVYFRVLD
;
A
#
# COMPACT_ATOMS: atom_id res chain seq x y z
N ALA A 1 -2.52 -14.78 16.44
CA ALA A 1 -3.44 -14.70 15.31
C ALA A 1 -3.66 -13.24 14.99
N ALA A 2 -3.25 -12.78 13.82
CA ALA A 2 -3.61 -11.46 13.34
C ALA A 2 -5.13 -11.48 13.09
N LEU A 3 -5.88 -10.72 13.86
CA LEU A 3 -7.28 -10.47 13.56
C LEU A 3 -7.32 -9.66 12.26
N PRO A 4 -8.07 -10.08 11.22
CA PRO A 4 -8.26 -9.27 10.05
C PRO A 4 -9.05 -8.02 10.47
N ILE A 5 -8.34 -6.90 10.58
CA ILE A 5 -8.99 -5.62 10.87
C ILE A 5 -9.60 -5.13 9.58
N TYR A 6 -10.90 -5.14 9.52
CA TYR A 6 -11.65 -4.62 8.38
C TYR A 6 -11.68 -3.10 8.44
N VAL A 7 -10.98 -2.46 7.49
CA VAL A 7 -11.00 -1.01 7.30
C VAL A 7 -11.79 -0.74 6.02
N GLY A 8 -13.07 -0.47 6.18
CA GLY A 8 -13.96 -0.22 5.04
C GLY A 8 -14.99 0.85 5.34
N GLY A 9 -15.68 1.34 4.31
CA GLY A 9 -16.68 2.38 4.45
C GLY A 9 -16.11 3.68 5.01
N VAL A 10 -16.61 4.12 6.16
CA VAL A 10 -16.22 5.38 6.81
C VAL A 10 -15.01 5.25 7.76
N TYR A 11 -14.45 4.05 7.90
CA TYR A 11 -13.34 3.81 8.81
C TYR A 11 -12.00 4.11 8.13
N ASN A 12 -11.09 4.67 8.92
CA ASN A 12 -9.68 4.85 8.57
C ASN A 12 -8.80 4.11 9.58
N ALA A 13 -7.60 3.75 9.14
CA ALA A 13 -6.62 3.15 10.01
C ALA A 13 -5.21 3.67 9.72
N VAL A 14 -4.42 3.80 10.78
CA VAL A 14 -3.00 4.13 10.71
C VAL A 14 -2.23 3.12 11.54
N ARG A 15 -1.26 2.45 10.94
CA ARG A 15 -0.31 1.58 11.65
C ARG A 15 1.03 2.33 11.77
N VAL A 16 1.54 2.37 12.98
CA VAL A 16 2.86 2.93 13.28
C VAL A 16 3.69 1.82 13.93
N SER A 17 4.90 1.61 13.43
CA SER A 17 5.84 0.66 14.03
C SER A 17 7.12 1.38 14.39
N GLY A 18 7.56 1.25 15.62
CA GLY A 18 8.77 1.88 16.12
C GLY A 18 9.58 0.93 17.00
N ASN A 19 10.88 1.18 17.10
CA ASN A 19 11.80 0.37 17.91
C ASN A 19 11.47 0.38 19.40
N ALA A 20 10.93 1.47 19.93
CA ALA A 20 10.58 1.62 21.35
C ALA A 20 9.11 1.25 21.64
N CYS A 21 8.17 1.57 20.75
CA CYS A 21 6.74 1.35 20.99
C CYS A 21 6.21 0.05 20.37
N GLY A 22 7.02 -0.63 19.54
CA GLY A 22 6.53 -1.78 18.78
C GLY A 22 5.53 -1.38 17.71
N SER A 23 4.53 -2.21 17.43
CA SER A 23 3.49 -1.94 16.44
C SER A 23 2.23 -1.42 17.13
N LEU A 24 1.84 -0.21 16.77
CA LEU A 24 0.60 0.45 17.19
C LEU A 24 -0.38 0.51 16.02
N PHE A 25 -1.65 0.35 16.31
CA PHE A 25 -2.71 0.43 15.32
C PHE A 25 -3.81 1.36 15.82
N PHE A 26 -4.06 2.41 15.05
CA PHE A 26 -5.12 3.38 15.31
C PHE A 26 -6.23 3.17 14.27
N HIS A 27 -7.44 2.98 14.75
CA HIS A 27 -8.60 2.72 13.91
C HIS A 27 -9.80 3.50 14.40
N GLY A 28 -10.49 4.18 13.49
CA GLY A 28 -11.65 4.98 13.84
C GLY A 28 -12.45 5.46 12.64
N ARG A 29 -13.62 6.01 12.91
CA ARG A 29 -14.43 6.65 11.87
C ARG A 29 -13.78 7.96 11.45
N GLY A 30 -13.47 8.10 10.15
CA GLY A 30 -12.95 9.33 9.55
C GLY A 30 -14.02 10.16 8.84
N ALA A 31 -15.22 9.58 8.58
CA ALA A 31 -16.32 10.26 7.94
C ALA A 31 -17.66 9.97 8.65
N GLY A 32 -18.64 10.84 8.42
CA GLY A 32 -19.98 10.81 9.02
C GLY A 32 -20.27 12.09 9.79
N ASP A 33 -21.53 12.47 9.90
CA ASP A 33 -21.96 13.75 10.47
C ASP A 33 -21.49 13.94 11.92
N LEU A 34 -21.76 12.97 12.78
CA LEU A 34 -21.39 13.04 14.20
C LEU A 34 -19.86 12.96 14.43
N PRO A 35 -19.10 12.04 13.81
CA PRO A 35 -17.65 12.03 13.97
C PRO A 35 -16.98 13.31 13.50
N THR A 36 -17.42 13.88 12.37
CA THR A 36 -16.89 15.14 11.85
C THR A 36 -17.26 16.32 12.74
N ALA A 37 -18.51 16.44 13.14
CA ALA A 37 -18.95 17.50 14.03
C ALA A 37 -18.26 17.42 15.41
N GLY A 38 -18.07 16.20 15.93
CA GLY A 38 -17.36 15.98 17.18
C GLY A 38 -15.89 16.40 17.12
N ALA A 39 -15.19 16.10 16.02
CA ALA A 39 -13.81 16.52 15.83
C ALA A 39 -13.69 18.06 15.77
N VAL A 40 -14.53 18.72 14.96
CA VAL A 40 -14.55 20.19 14.88
C VAL A 40 -14.84 20.83 16.23
N LEU A 41 -15.82 20.30 16.97
CA LEU A 41 -16.16 20.81 18.29
C LEU A 41 -15.03 20.61 19.29
N ALA A 42 -14.35 19.47 19.25
CA ALA A 42 -13.18 19.22 20.11
C ALA A 42 -12.05 20.22 19.86
N ASP A 43 -11.74 20.51 18.59
CA ASP A 43 -10.74 21.50 18.22
C ASP A 43 -11.12 22.92 18.67
N LEU A 44 -12.39 23.30 18.47
CA LEU A 44 -12.89 24.58 18.96
C LEU A 44 -12.80 24.72 20.49
N MET A 45 -13.09 23.63 21.20
CA MET A 45 -12.97 23.60 22.67
C MET A 45 -11.51 23.70 23.13
N ALA A 46 -10.61 23.02 22.43
CA ALA A 46 -9.16 23.08 22.71
C ALA A 46 -8.63 24.51 22.52
N VAL A 47 -8.98 25.17 21.42
CA VAL A 47 -8.64 26.57 21.15
C VAL A 47 -9.23 27.50 22.22
N ALA A 48 -10.52 27.30 22.60
CA ALA A 48 -11.17 28.14 23.61
C ALA A 48 -10.56 28.01 25.01
N ARG A 49 -9.93 26.86 25.29
CA ARG A 49 -9.19 26.60 26.55
C ARG A 49 -7.73 27.01 26.50
N ASP A 50 -7.27 27.56 25.39
CA ASP A 50 -5.87 27.88 25.13
C ASP A 50 -4.94 26.65 25.33
N GLU A 51 -5.46 25.47 24.98
CA GLU A 51 -4.72 24.22 25.02
C GLU A 51 -3.81 24.17 23.80
N HIS A 52 -2.53 24.46 23.99
CA HIS A 52 -1.54 24.27 22.93
C HIS A 52 -1.16 22.80 22.81
N PRO A 53 -1.09 22.23 21.59
CA PRO A 53 -0.76 20.80 21.37
C PRO A 53 0.75 20.55 21.57
N HIS A 54 1.34 21.01 22.68
CA HIS A 54 2.77 20.83 22.98
C HIS A 54 3.11 19.51 23.67
N ASN A 55 2.35 18.45 23.46
CA ASN A 55 2.38 17.29 24.34
C ASN A 55 3.07 16.05 23.81
N THR A 56 4.19 16.20 23.11
CA THR A 56 5.07 15.05 22.85
C THR A 56 6.02 14.74 24.02
N GLY A 57 6.05 15.60 25.06
CA GLY A 57 7.03 15.50 26.14
C GLY A 57 8.43 16.01 25.77
N TYR A 58 8.59 16.45 24.52
CA TYR A 58 9.83 17.05 24.00
C TYR A 58 9.57 18.47 23.53
N ALA A 59 10.53 19.37 23.74
CA ALA A 59 10.52 20.64 23.06
C ALA A 59 10.70 20.40 21.55
N CYS A 60 9.87 21.05 20.71
CA CYS A 60 9.88 20.82 19.27
C CYS A 60 11.26 21.09 18.63
N ASP A 61 12.04 21.98 19.22
CA ASP A 61 13.36 22.38 18.72
C ASP A 61 14.46 21.35 19.04
N ASP A 62 14.22 20.43 19.98
CA ASP A 62 15.19 19.42 20.41
C ASP A 62 15.10 18.11 19.60
N LEU A 63 14.11 17.98 18.75
CA LEU A 63 13.95 16.78 17.93
C LEU A 63 14.78 16.88 16.65
N PRO A 64 15.65 15.91 16.37
CA PRO A 64 16.37 15.87 15.11
C PRO A 64 15.38 15.70 13.95
N ARG A 65 15.69 16.31 12.81
CA ARG A 65 14.90 16.09 11.60
C ARG A 65 14.94 14.61 11.22
N ALA A 66 13.78 13.99 11.06
CA ALA A 66 13.68 12.63 10.58
C ALA A 66 14.17 12.54 9.14
N SER A 67 14.99 11.53 8.85
CA SER A 67 15.29 11.14 7.47
C SER A 67 14.13 10.26 6.97
N ILE A 68 13.44 10.76 5.96
CA ILE A 68 12.34 10.02 5.32
C ILE A 68 12.91 9.21 4.16
N VAL A 69 12.68 7.91 4.18
CA VAL A 69 13.07 7.02 3.08
C VAL A 69 12.27 7.39 1.82
N PRO A 70 12.91 7.65 0.68
CA PRO A 70 12.22 7.95 -0.56
C PRO A 70 11.26 6.81 -0.95
N PRO A 71 10.08 7.10 -1.51
CA PRO A 71 9.13 6.07 -1.93
C PRO A 71 9.72 4.99 -2.84
N ALA A 72 10.61 5.37 -3.74
CA ALA A 72 11.29 4.44 -4.66
C ALA A 72 12.07 3.32 -3.94
N GLU A 73 12.62 3.61 -2.75
CA GLU A 73 13.41 2.69 -1.96
C GLU A 73 12.57 1.82 -1.01
N TRP A 74 11.27 2.04 -0.93
CA TRP A 74 10.40 1.25 -0.06
C TRP A 74 10.41 -0.21 -0.48
N ARG A 75 10.65 -1.08 0.48
CA ARG A 75 10.68 -2.52 0.27
C ARG A 75 9.43 -3.17 0.83
N SER A 76 8.79 -4.02 0.03
CA SER A 76 7.61 -4.77 0.41
C SER A 76 7.42 -5.99 -0.49
N ARG A 77 6.54 -6.88 -0.08
CA ARG A 77 5.91 -7.83 -1.00
C ARG A 77 4.74 -7.14 -1.68
N TYR A 78 4.44 -7.54 -2.90
CA TYR A 78 3.34 -6.96 -3.69
C TYR A 78 2.34 -8.03 -4.08
N TYR A 79 1.07 -7.70 -3.91
CA TYR A 79 -0.04 -8.35 -4.60
C TYR A 79 -0.25 -7.63 -5.92
N VAL A 80 -0.27 -8.37 -7.00
CA VAL A 80 -0.43 -7.81 -8.35
C VAL A 80 -1.53 -8.56 -9.09
N ARG A 81 -2.40 -7.81 -9.74
CA ARG A 81 -3.40 -8.33 -10.67
C ARG A 81 -3.22 -7.66 -12.03
N VAL A 82 -3.02 -8.45 -13.05
CA VAL A 82 -2.96 -8.02 -14.45
C VAL A 82 -4.04 -8.72 -15.26
N MET A 83 -4.50 -8.07 -16.31
CA MET A 83 -5.41 -8.64 -17.30
C MET A 83 -4.61 -8.86 -18.57
N VAL A 84 -4.47 -10.13 -18.96
CA VAL A 84 -3.67 -10.55 -20.12
C VAL A 84 -4.53 -11.28 -21.16
N GLU A 85 -4.01 -11.41 -22.37
CA GLU A 85 -4.57 -12.33 -23.37
C GLU A 85 -4.32 -13.78 -22.95
N ASP A 86 -5.23 -14.67 -23.32
CA ASP A 86 -5.06 -16.11 -23.09
C ASP A 86 -4.28 -16.74 -24.28
N GLU A 87 -3.00 -16.42 -24.31
CA GLU A 87 -2.10 -16.86 -25.35
C GLU A 87 -0.88 -17.60 -24.79
N PRO A 88 -0.39 -18.64 -25.49
CA PRO A 88 0.84 -19.31 -25.10
C PRO A 88 2.04 -18.35 -25.04
N GLY A 89 2.75 -18.33 -23.92
CA GLY A 89 3.95 -17.51 -23.73
C GLY A 89 3.76 -16.26 -22.91
N VAL A 90 2.55 -15.77 -22.69
CA VAL A 90 2.27 -14.54 -21.91
C VAL A 90 2.87 -14.62 -20.50
N LEU A 91 2.73 -15.73 -19.82
CA LEU A 91 3.32 -15.89 -18.48
C LEU A 91 4.85 -15.87 -18.52
N ARG A 92 5.48 -16.44 -19.55
CA ARG A 92 6.95 -16.39 -19.74
C ARG A 92 7.41 -14.94 -19.91
N ASP A 93 6.72 -14.19 -20.76
CA ASP A 93 7.11 -12.82 -21.12
C ASP A 93 6.87 -11.86 -19.93
N LEU A 94 5.77 -12.04 -19.20
CA LEU A 94 5.54 -11.35 -17.93
C LEU A 94 6.65 -11.68 -16.90
N ALA A 95 6.98 -12.95 -16.75
CA ALA A 95 8.05 -13.38 -15.84
C ALA A 95 9.41 -12.81 -16.26
N GLY A 96 9.68 -12.69 -17.56
CA GLY A 96 10.86 -12.03 -18.10
C GLY A 96 10.94 -10.56 -17.71
N CYS A 97 9.84 -9.80 -17.90
CA CYS A 97 9.78 -8.39 -17.51
C CYS A 97 10.01 -8.19 -15.99
N MET A 98 9.49 -9.10 -15.16
CA MET A 98 9.73 -9.08 -13.71
C MET A 98 11.20 -9.39 -13.39
N ALA A 99 11.74 -10.47 -13.97
CA ALA A 99 13.10 -10.93 -13.72
C ALA A 99 14.16 -9.90 -14.13
N ASP A 100 13.97 -9.21 -15.25
CA ASP A 100 14.85 -8.15 -15.75
C ASP A 100 15.02 -6.99 -14.75
N GLN A 101 14.05 -6.79 -13.86
CA GLN A 101 14.09 -5.81 -12.79
C GLN A 101 14.42 -6.42 -11.41
N GLY A 102 14.82 -7.69 -11.38
CA GLY A 102 15.10 -8.40 -10.13
C GLY A 102 13.86 -8.68 -9.27
N VAL A 103 12.67 -8.59 -9.84
CA VAL A 103 11.42 -8.91 -9.15
C VAL A 103 11.14 -10.41 -9.25
N SER A 104 11.16 -11.09 -8.10
CA SER A 104 10.88 -12.52 -8.00
C SER A 104 9.42 -12.77 -7.62
N MET A 105 8.72 -13.61 -8.37
CA MET A 105 7.34 -14.02 -8.07
C MET A 105 7.36 -15.21 -7.11
N ALA A 106 6.65 -15.06 -5.97
CA ALA A 106 6.53 -16.10 -4.95
C ALA A 106 5.36 -17.07 -5.24
N GLN A 107 4.28 -16.54 -5.80
CA GLN A 107 3.07 -17.30 -6.09
C GLN A 107 2.37 -16.70 -7.31
N VAL A 108 1.85 -17.55 -8.19
CA VAL A 108 1.08 -17.13 -9.37
C VAL A 108 -0.23 -17.92 -9.39
N ILE A 109 -1.33 -17.24 -9.61
CA ILE A 109 -2.66 -17.82 -9.73
C ILE A 109 -3.26 -17.27 -11.01
N GLN A 110 -3.58 -18.17 -11.93
CA GLN A 110 -4.34 -17.88 -13.14
C GLN A 110 -5.77 -18.34 -12.95
N ARG A 111 -6.73 -17.47 -13.20
CA ARG A 111 -8.15 -17.81 -13.20
C ARG A 111 -8.65 -17.79 -14.63
N THR A 112 -9.37 -18.83 -15.00
CA THR A 112 -10.10 -18.84 -16.28
C THR A 112 -11.31 -17.92 -16.15
N ASP A 113 -11.42 -16.94 -17.04
CA ASP A 113 -12.62 -16.12 -17.17
C ASP A 113 -13.13 -16.22 -18.61
N GLU A 114 -14.44 -16.47 -18.77
CA GLU A 114 -15.05 -16.65 -20.07
C GLU A 114 -15.28 -15.28 -20.73
N GLY A 115 -14.33 -14.82 -21.56
CA GLY A 115 -14.65 -13.85 -22.61
C GLY A 115 -14.03 -12.44 -22.55
N LYS A 116 -13.24 -12.04 -21.53
CA LYS A 116 -12.68 -10.68 -21.45
C LYS A 116 -11.18 -10.57 -21.14
N GLY A 117 -10.43 -11.62 -21.41
CA GLY A 117 -9.04 -11.76 -20.96
C GLY A 117 -8.93 -12.53 -19.66
N VAL A 118 -7.74 -13.02 -19.37
CA VAL A 118 -7.49 -13.86 -18.20
C VAL A 118 -6.90 -13.01 -17.08
N PRO A 119 -7.57 -12.93 -15.91
CA PRO A 119 -6.96 -12.31 -14.77
C PRO A 119 -5.83 -13.20 -14.23
N LEU A 120 -4.63 -12.68 -14.27
CA LEU A 120 -3.45 -13.30 -13.67
C LEU A 120 -3.12 -12.53 -12.40
N VAL A 121 -3.08 -13.25 -11.28
CA VAL A 121 -2.75 -12.71 -9.97
C VAL A 121 -1.45 -13.32 -9.50
N PHE A 122 -0.54 -12.50 -9.01
CA PHE A 122 0.68 -13.01 -8.40
C PHE A 122 1.09 -12.22 -7.16
N MET A 123 1.87 -12.89 -6.32
CA MET A 123 2.54 -12.31 -5.17
C MET A 123 4.03 -12.28 -5.45
N THR A 124 4.71 -11.21 -5.04
CA THR A 124 6.17 -11.15 -5.15
C THR A 124 6.85 -11.53 -3.83
N HIS A 125 8.12 -11.89 -3.91
CA HIS A 125 9.04 -11.75 -2.79
C HIS A 125 9.29 -10.26 -2.52
N GLU A 126 10.01 -9.94 -1.45
CA GLU A 126 10.33 -8.55 -1.11
C GLU A 126 11.16 -7.88 -2.21
N THR A 127 10.70 -6.72 -2.67
CA THR A 127 11.35 -5.92 -3.69
C THR A 127 11.14 -4.43 -3.43
N THR A 128 11.83 -3.55 -4.17
CA THR A 128 11.63 -2.10 -4.06
C THR A 128 10.44 -1.63 -4.88
N GLU A 129 9.85 -0.49 -4.49
CA GLU A 129 8.79 0.16 -5.26
C GLU A 129 9.27 0.53 -6.68
N GLU A 130 10.50 1.01 -6.80
CA GLU A 130 11.10 1.36 -8.11
C GLU A 130 11.19 0.15 -9.04
N ALA A 131 11.72 -0.99 -8.55
CA ALA A 131 11.84 -2.21 -9.35
C ALA A 131 10.44 -2.72 -9.77
N MET A 132 9.47 -2.70 -8.85
CA MET A 132 8.11 -3.16 -9.11
C MET A 132 7.41 -2.28 -10.14
N SER A 133 7.44 -0.95 -9.96
CA SER A 133 6.79 0.00 -10.88
C SER A 133 7.43 -0.03 -12.27
N THR A 134 8.76 -0.14 -12.34
CA THR A 134 9.49 -0.25 -13.62
C THR A 134 9.15 -1.55 -14.35
N ALA A 135 9.08 -2.67 -13.63
CA ALA A 135 8.71 -3.96 -14.21
C ALA A 135 7.28 -3.93 -14.79
N LEU A 136 6.33 -3.34 -14.06
CA LEU A 136 4.95 -3.22 -14.53
C LEU A 136 4.81 -2.26 -15.70
N GLN A 137 5.56 -1.15 -15.71
CA GLN A 137 5.56 -0.22 -16.85
C GLN A 137 6.11 -0.90 -18.10
N ARG A 138 7.23 -1.61 -18.00
CA ARG A 138 7.77 -2.39 -19.12
C ARG A 138 6.78 -3.43 -19.64
N THR A 139 6.11 -4.13 -18.73
CA THR A 139 5.07 -5.09 -19.11
C THR A 139 3.94 -4.42 -19.88
N LEU A 140 3.51 -3.24 -19.46
CA LEU A 140 2.49 -2.45 -20.17
C LEU A 140 2.97 -2.04 -21.58
N ASP A 141 4.22 -1.60 -21.70
CA ASP A 141 4.82 -1.16 -22.96
C ASP A 141 4.97 -2.29 -23.99
N THR A 142 5.00 -3.56 -23.58
CA THR A 142 4.97 -4.69 -24.52
C THR A 142 3.63 -4.89 -25.20
N GLY A 143 2.56 -4.26 -24.71
CA GLY A 143 1.20 -4.44 -25.21
C GLY A 143 0.49 -5.73 -24.77
N MET A 144 1.13 -6.59 -23.93
CA MET A 144 0.50 -7.83 -23.43
C MET A 144 -0.60 -7.57 -22.41
N LEU A 145 -0.62 -6.41 -21.76
CA LEU A 145 -1.65 -6.03 -20.81
C LEU A 145 -2.80 -5.31 -21.51
N ARG A 146 -4.02 -5.76 -21.30
CA ARG A 146 -5.23 -5.08 -21.79
C ARG A 146 -5.53 -3.77 -21.07
N GLN A 147 -5.00 -3.60 -19.86
CA GLN A 147 -5.17 -2.42 -19.02
C GLN A 147 -3.99 -2.33 -18.03
N PRO A 148 -3.75 -1.15 -17.45
CA PRO A 148 -2.73 -1.02 -16.42
C PRO A 148 -2.91 -2.02 -15.28
N ALA A 149 -1.80 -2.52 -14.74
CA ALA A 149 -1.81 -3.43 -13.62
C ALA A 149 -2.39 -2.78 -12.36
N VAL A 150 -3.11 -3.56 -11.57
CA VAL A 150 -3.51 -3.17 -10.22
C VAL A 150 -2.59 -3.86 -9.24
N TYR A 151 -1.90 -3.10 -8.39
CA TYR A 151 -1.01 -3.67 -7.41
C TYR A 151 -1.08 -2.96 -6.05
N PHE A 152 -0.80 -3.71 -4.99
CA PHE A 152 -0.81 -3.24 -3.61
C PHE A 152 0.38 -3.80 -2.85
N ARG A 153 0.92 -3.00 -1.95
CA ARG A 153 1.89 -3.47 -0.97
C ARG A 153 1.22 -4.36 0.06
N VAL A 154 1.85 -5.46 0.39
CA VAL A 154 1.40 -6.39 1.42
C VAL A 154 2.04 -5.96 2.74
N LEU A 155 1.21 -5.72 3.73
CA LEU A 155 1.63 -5.43 5.10
C LEU A 155 1.84 -6.77 5.83
N ASP A 156 3.02 -6.95 6.42
CA ASP A 156 3.34 -8.08 7.30
C ASP A 156 2.88 -7.81 8.73
#